data_1855be02031e5e5f8abe10e5094de72c
#
_entry.id   1855be02031e5e5f8abe10e5094de72c
#
_cell.length_a   1.000
_cell.length_b   1.000
_cell.length_c   1.000
_cell.angle_alpha   90.00
_cell.angle_beta   90.00
_cell.angle_gamma   90.00
#
_symmetry.space_group_name_H-M   'P 1'
#
loop_
_entity.id
_entity.type
_entity.pdbx_description
1 polymer ?
#
loop_
_entity_poly.entity_id
_entity_poly.type
_entity_poly.pdbx_seq_one_letter_code
_entity_poly.pdbx_strand_id
1 'polypeptide(L)'
;LEYPHYTRPEEFRGLRTPDVLRSGDHGRIAAWRRMASLETTALHRPELLAEAELTEEDAVFLRQVPMPRVGRNLYCGLVHYPVLDKQKNSTAVSLTNLDIHDIARSSCTYGLGGYYVITPLEDQRRLLEEILGHWTQGPGKRSNPHRDEALSLVTGLECIESAIAHVRERSGQEPLIVGTAARFRPKGAATRGFSRIAEALQERPVLRLFGTGHGLAPEAA
;
A
#
# COMPACT_ATOMS: atom_id res chain seq x y z
N LEU A 1 9.24 -22.98 9.26
CA LEU A 1 9.46 -22.57 7.88
C LEU A 1 9.53 -23.80 6.98
N GLU A 2 8.79 -23.80 5.87
CA GLU A 2 8.75 -24.93 4.95
C GLU A 2 8.96 -24.47 3.49
N TYR A 3 9.65 -25.28 2.71
CA TYR A 3 9.94 -25.02 1.29
C TYR A 3 9.05 -25.88 0.39
N PRO A 4 8.87 -25.49 -0.89
CA PRO A 4 8.09 -26.27 -1.85
C PRO A 4 8.71 -27.65 -2.09
N HIS A 5 7.88 -28.68 -2.07
CA HIS A 5 8.28 -30.05 -2.40
C HIS A 5 7.93 -30.38 -3.84
N TYR A 6 8.85 -31.02 -4.52
CA TYR A 6 8.70 -31.45 -5.91
C TYR A 6 8.73 -32.99 -6.01
N THR A 7 7.93 -33.53 -6.94
CA THR A 7 7.85 -34.93 -7.24
C THR A 7 7.98 -35.18 -8.74
N ARG A 8 8.02 -36.42 -9.16
CA ARG A 8 8.02 -36.79 -10.57
C ARG A 8 6.63 -36.59 -11.19
N PRO A 9 6.53 -36.30 -12.50
CA PRO A 9 7.63 -36.13 -13.48
C PRO A 9 8.39 -34.81 -13.30
N GLU A 10 9.56 -34.67 -13.95
CA GLU A 10 10.42 -33.48 -13.92
C GLU A 10 9.71 -32.22 -14.42
N GLU A 11 8.82 -32.38 -15.40
CA GLU A 11 8.00 -31.34 -15.97
C GLU A 11 6.54 -31.78 -15.98
N PHE A 12 5.65 -30.91 -15.47
CA PHE A 12 4.22 -31.13 -15.49
C PHE A 12 3.49 -29.87 -15.88
N ARG A 13 2.70 -29.91 -16.97
CA ARG A 13 1.91 -28.77 -17.51
C ARG A 13 2.73 -27.51 -17.75
N GLY A 14 3.97 -27.67 -18.25
CA GLY A 14 4.88 -26.55 -18.51
C GLY A 14 5.64 -26.04 -17.29
N LEU A 15 5.39 -26.58 -16.11
CA LEU A 15 6.12 -26.26 -14.87
C LEU A 15 7.24 -27.26 -14.66
N ARG A 16 8.49 -26.78 -14.56
CA ARG A 16 9.68 -27.61 -14.35
C ARG A 16 10.16 -27.56 -12.91
N THR A 17 10.69 -28.68 -12.45
CA THR A 17 11.44 -28.73 -11.19
C THR A 17 12.69 -27.87 -11.31
N PRO A 18 13.01 -26.99 -10.32
CA PRO A 18 14.20 -26.17 -10.32
C PRO A 18 15.49 -26.99 -10.52
N ASP A 19 16.37 -26.55 -11.42
CA ASP A 19 17.58 -27.28 -11.81
C ASP A 19 18.53 -27.53 -10.62
N VAL A 20 18.56 -26.59 -9.64
CA VAL A 20 19.37 -26.74 -8.43
C VAL A 20 19.02 -28.00 -7.64
N LEU A 21 17.75 -28.42 -7.61
CA LEU A 21 17.30 -29.62 -6.90
C LEU A 21 17.77 -30.91 -7.58
N ARG A 22 18.23 -30.82 -8.83
CA ARG A 22 18.72 -31.93 -9.67
C ARG A 22 20.25 -31.94 -9.77
N SER A 23 20.93 -30.92 -9.25
CA SER A 23 22.37 -30.75 -9.38
C SER A 23 23.21 -31.78 -8.63
N GLY A 24 22.64 -32.51 -7.66
CA GLY A 24 23.39 -33.37 -6.75
C GLY A 24 24.26 -32.62 -5.72
N ASP A 25 24.33 -31.30 -5.80
CA ASP A 25 25.07 -30.46 -4.85
C ASP A 25 24.23 -30.21 -3.61
N HIS A 26 24.48 -30.96 -2.56
CA HIS A 26 23.71 -30.86 -1.31
C HIS A 26 23.79 -29.50 -0.65
N GLY A 27 24.92 -28.80 -0.76
CA GLY A 27 25.08 -27.45 -0.20
C GLY A 27 24.17 -26.43 -0.92
N ARG A 28 24.21 -26.43 -2.25
CA ARG A 28 23.35 -25.57 -3.06
C ARG A 28 21.86 -25.89 -2.89
N ILE A 29 21.53 -27.17 -2.77
CA ILE A 29 20.16 -27.62 -2.51
C ILE A 29 19.68 -27.13 -1.15
N ALA A 30 20.50 -27.23 -0.09
CA ALA A 30 20.15 -26.75 1.24
C ALA A 30 19.95 -25.22 1.26
N ALA A 31 20.85 -24.45 0.65
CA ALA A 31 20.74 -23.01 0.53
C ALA A 31 19.45 -22.62 -0.22
N TRP A 32 19.18 -23.25 -1.37
CA TRP A 32 17.95 -23.01 -2.12
C TRP A 32 16.69 -23.28 -1.31
N ARG A 33 16.67 -24.42 -0.58
CA ARG A 33 15.52 -24.78 0.29
C ARG A 33 15.32 -23.77 1.39
N ARG A 34 16.40 -23.27 2.00
CA ARG A 34 16.33 -22.21 3.02
C ARG A 34 15.73 -20.94 2.45
N MET A 35 16.22 -20.45 1.30
CA MET A 35 15.70 -19.27 0.63
C MET A 35 14.23 -19.44 0.23
N ALA A 36 13.87 -20.58 -0.37
CA ALA A 36 12.49 -20.86 -0.75
C ALA A 36 11.53 -20.92 0.45
N SER A 37 11.98 -21.46 1.59
CA SER A 37 11.18 -21.47 2.81
C SER A 37 10.97 -20.08 3.39
N LEU A 38 12.01 -19.24 3.38
CA LEU A 38 11.93 -17.85 3.82
C LEU A 38 10.99 -17.03 2.92
N GLU A 39 11.16 -17.16 1.60
CA GLU A 39 10.31 -16.48 0.62
C GLU A 39 8.84 -16.91 0.77
N THR A 40 8.56 -18.20 0.80
CA THR A 40 7.20 -18.74 0.97
C THR A 40 6.57 -18.26 2.27
N THR A 41 7.34 -18.24 3.37
CA THR A 41 6.84 -17.78 4.67
C THR A 41 6.59 -16.27 4.66
N ALA A 42 7.52 -15.49 4.10
CA ALA A 42 7.36 -14.04 3.95
C ALA A 42 6.09 -13.68 3.15
N LEU A 43 5.79 -14.47 2.10
CA LEU A 43 4.65 -14.25 1.23
C LEU A 43 3.30 -14.63 1.85
N HIS A 44 3.27 -15.70 2.64
CA HIS A 44 1.99 -16.29 3.10
C HIS A 44 1.75 -16.17 4.60
N ARG A 45 2.81 -16.16 5.41
CA ARG A 45 2.75 -16.15 6.88
C ARG A 45 3.89 -15.32 7.48
N PRO A 46 3.96 -14.00 7.17
CA PRO A 46 5.09 -13.14 7.59
C PRO A 46 5.25 -13.07 9.11
N GLU A 47 4.17 -13.24 9.87
CA GLU A 47 4.22 -13.24 11.33
C GLU A 47 5.11 -14.36 11.90
N LEU A 48 5.26 -15.49 11.20
CA LEU A 48 6.13 -16.59 11.64
C LEU A 48 7.63 -16.27 11.53
N LEU A 49 7.99 -15.26 10.75
CA LEU A 49 9.38 -14.81 10.66
C LEU A 49 9.83 -14.07 11.93
N ALA A 50 8.91 -13.47 12.68
CA ALA A 50 9.21 -12.82 13.95
C ALA A 50 9.62 -13.82 15.06
N GLU A 51 9.17 -15.07 14.95
CA GLU A 51 9.47 -16.15 15.90
C GLU A 51 10.56 -17.11 15.40
N ALA A 52 11.01 -16.93 14.14
CA ALA A 52 12.00 -17.80 13.52
C ALA A 52 13.43 -17.40 13.88
N GLU A 53 14.29 -18.39 14.09
CA GLU A 53 15.73 -18.16 14.15
C GLU A 53 16.25 -17.82 12.75
N LEU A 54 16.60 -16.54 12.57
CA LEU A 54 17.11 -15.99 11.31
C LEU A 54 18.60 -15.69 11.47
N THR A 55 19.37 -16.08 10.45
CA THR A 55 20.78 -15.67 10.33
C THR A 55 20.86 -14.27 9.69
N GLU A 56 22.04 -13.66 9.73
CA GLU A 56 22.28 -12.38 9.05
C GLU A 56 22.10 -12.50 7.52
N GLU A 57 22.48 -13.63 6.93
CA GLU A 57 22.27 -13.94 5.51
C GLU A 57 20.77 -14.04 5.18
N ASP A 58 19.97 -14.68 6.03
CA ASP A 58 18.53 -14.74 5.89
C ASP A 58 17.90 -13.33 5.90
N ALA A 59 18.37 -12.46 6.82
CA ALA A 59 17.86 -11.09 6.90
C ALA A 59 18.21 -10.26 5.66
N VAL A 60 19.42 -10.45 5.10
CA VAL A 60 19.82 -9.81 3.84
C VAL A 60 18.96 -10.32 2.68
N PHE A 61 18.73 -11.64 2.60
CA PHE A 61 17.87 -12.24 1.58
C PHE A 61 16.43 -11.73 1.68
N LEU A 62 15.83 -11.71 2.88
CA LEU A 62 14.46 -11.26 3.09
C LEU A 62 14.23 -9.79 2.67
N ARG A 63 15.25 -8.92 2.78
CA ARG A 63 15.17 -7.54 2.26
C ARG A 63 15.08 -7.47 0.74
N GLN A 64 15.55 -8.50 0.04
CA GLN A 64 15.54 -8.58 -1.43
C GLN A 64 14.30 -9.32 -1.96
N VAL A 65 13.62 -10.11 -1.11
CA VAL A 65 12.37 -10.77 -1.48
C VAL A 65 11.36 -9.68 -1.84
N PRO A 66 10.85 -9.67 -3.09
CA PRO A 66 9.78 -8.76 -3.46
C PRO A 66 8.53 -9.19 -2.69
N MET A 67 8.41 -8.70 -1.46
CA MET A 67 7.20 -8.91 -0.66
C MET A 67 6.01 -8.50 -1.52
N PRO A 68 5.02 -9.37 -1.73
CA PRO A 68 3.77 -8.90 -2.26
C PRO A 68 3.34 -7.83 -1.25
N ARG A 69 3.33 -6.60 -1.69
CA ARG A 69 2.80 -5.51 -0.87
C ARG A 69 1.36 -5.89 -0.60
N VAL A 70 1.07 -6.39 0.59
CA VAL A 70 -0.28 -6.85 0.99
C VAL A 70 -1.29 -5.74 0.77
N GLY A 71 -0.84 -4.49 0.89
CA GLY A 71 -1.62 -3.29 0.59
C GLY A 71 -1.52 -2.79 -0.85
N ARG A 72 -0.84 -3.47 -1.77
CA ARG A 72 -0.54 -2.98 -3.13
C ARG A 72 -1.78 -2.51 -3.91
N ASN A 73 -2.91 -3.17 -3.72
CA ASN A 73 -4.18 -2.80 -4.34
C ASN A 73 -4.99 -1.83 -3.47
N LEU A 74 -4.50 -1.47 -2.28
CA LEU A 74 -5.12 -0.49 -1.40
C LEU A 74 -4.49 0.87 -1.63
N TYR A 75 -5.31 1.85 -1.92
CA TYR A 75 -4.95 3.26 -2.04
C TYR A 75 -5.66 4.04 -0.95
N CYS A 76 -4.98 5.01 -0.36
CA CYS A 76 -5.53 5.89 0.66
C CYS A 76 -5.74 7.28 0.08
N GLY A 77 -6.93 7.85 0.23
CA GLY A 77 -7.23 9.24 -0.11
C GLY A 77 -7.65 10.02 1.14
N LEU A 78 -6.87 11.01 1.53
CA LEU A 78 -7.23 11.97 2.57
C LEU A 78 -7.89 13.18 1.93
N VAL A 79 -9.19 13.34 2.17
CA VAL A 79 -10.02 14.37 1.56
C VAL A 79 -10.06 15.60 2.47
N HIS A 80 -9.56 16.71 1.94
CA HIS A 80 -9.62 18.03 2.57
C HIS A 80 -10.80 18.87 2.04
N TYR A 81 -11.40 18.44 0.95
CA TYR A 81 -12.63 18.96 0.36
C TYR A 81 -13.25 17.90 -0.57
N PRO A 82 -14.58 17.71 -0.58
CA PRO A 82 -15.56 18.30 0.34
C PRO A 82 -15.65 17.54 1.67
N VAL A 83 -15.51 18.29 2.77
CA VAL A 83 -15.66 17.76 4.14
C VAL A 83 -16.62 18.61 4.96
N LEU A 84 -17.11 18.10 6.07
CA LEU A 84 -18.06 18.80 6.92
C LEU A 84 -17.35 19.67 7.97
N ASP A 85 -17.91 20.84 8.24
CA ASP A 85 -17.60 21.66 9.41
C ASP A 85 -18.44 21.24 10.65
N LYS A 86 -18.28 21.97 11.77
CA LYS A 86 -19.06 21.75 13.01
C LYS A 86 -20.56 21.95 12.81
N GLN A 87 -20.94 22.83 11.88
CA GLN A 87 -22.31 23.18 11.50
C GLN A 87 -22.90 22.25 10.43
N LYS A 88 -22.12 21.24 9.98
CA LYS A 88 -22.46 20.29 8.90
C LYS A 88 -22.55 20.94 7.50
N ASN A 89 -21.92 22.08 7.31
CA ASN A 89 -21.76 22.65 5.97
C ASN A 89 -20.54 22.04 5.29
N SER A 90 -20.59 21.95 3.96
CA SER A 90 -19.44 21.55 3.15
C SER A 90 -18.37 22.64 3.18
N THR A 91 -17.14 22.24 3.48
CA THR A 91 -16.01 23.17 3.59
C THR A 91 -14.71 22.51 3.18
N ALA A 92 -13.66 23.32 2.98
CA ALA A 92 -12.29 22.87 2.82
C ALA A 92 -11.52 23.04 4.13
N VAL A 93 -10.63 22.09 4.42
CA VAL A 93 -9.74 22.10 5.58
C VAL A 93 -8.30 22.17 5.11
N SER A 94 -7.47 22.93 5.81
CA SER A 94 -6.05 23.06 5.50
C SER A 94 -5.29 21.76 5.74
N LEU A 95 -4.27 21.54 4.93
CA LEU A 95 -3.31 20.46 5.08
C LEU A 95 -2.41 20.69 6.29
N THR A 96 -2.06 19.64 7.00
CA THR A 96 -1.07 19.68 8.08
C THR A 96 0.13 18.79 7.78
N ASN A 97 1.27 19.09 8.41
CA ASN A 97 2.47 18.23 8.28
C ASN A 97 2.23 16.80 8.78
N LEU A 98 1.35 16.61 9.78
CA LEU A 98 0.99 15.30 10.30
C LEU A 98 0.27 14.47 9.24
N ASP A 99 -0.65 15.09 8.50
CA ASP A 99 -1.38 14.44 7.41
C ASP A 99 -0.42 13.88 6.37
N ILE A 100 0.61 14.65 6.00
CA ILE A 100 1.59 14.26 4.99
C ILE A 100 2.47 13.13 5.51
N HIS A 101 3.12 13.33 6.66
CA HIS A 101 4.19 12.46 7.11
C HIS A 101 3.70 11.16 7.75
N ASP A 102 2.71 11.22 8.64
CA ASP A 102 2.31 10.05 9.42
C ASP A 102 1.48 9.08 8.59
N ILE A 103 0.59 9.59 7.72
CA ILE A 103 -0.17 8.73 6.82
C ILE A 103 0.74 8.13 5.74
N ALA A 104 1.70 8.89 5.19
CA ALA A 104 2.68 8.37 4.24
C ALA A 104 3.51 7.23 4.85
N ARG A 105 4.01 7.40 6.08
CA ARG A 105 4.77 6.36 6.79
C ARG A 105 3.92 5.11 7.04
N SER A 106 2.69 5.28 7.47
CA SER A 106 1.74 4.17 7.65
C SER A 106 1.47 3.48 6.30
N SER A 107 1.22 4.24 5.24
CA SER A 107 1.00 3.71 3.90
C SER A 107 2.20 2.92 3.38
N CYS A 108 3.41 3.40 3.63
CA CYS A 108 4.65 2.71 3.28
C CYS A 108 4.80 1.41 4.08
N THR A 109 4.58 1.46 5.40
CA THR A 109 4.69 0.30 6.30
C THR A 109 3.75 -0.84 5.88
N TYR A 110 2.52 -0.51 5.50
CA TYR A 110 1.54 -1.50 5.03
C TYR A 110 1.61 -1.78 3.51
N GLY A 111 2.56 -1.18 2.80
CA GLY A 111 2.82 -1.43 1.39
C GLY A 111 1.68 -0.99 0.46
N LEU A 112 0.98 0.11 0.77
CA LEU A 112 -0.11 0.64 -0.04
C LEU A 112 0.37 0.98 -1.47
N GLY A 113 -0.55 0.92 -2.43
CA GLY A 113 -0.31 1.31 -3.82
C GLY A 113 -0.06 2.81 -4.01
N GLY A 114 -0.61 3.64 -3.11
CA GLY A 114 -0.43 5.10 -3.11
C GLY A 114 -1.19 5.78 -1.99
N TYR A 115 -0.80 7.02 -1.71
CA TYR A 115 -1.48 7.91 -0.79
C TYR A 115 -1.78 9.25 -1.47
N TYR A 116 -3.03 9.65 -1.47
CA TYR A 116 -3.51 10.86 -2.12
C TYR A 116 -3.97 11.90 -1.12
N VAL A 117 -3.45 13.11 -1.25
CA VAL A 117 -3.93 14.31 -0.55
C VAL A 117 -4.85 15.06 -1.52
N ILE A 118 -6.14 15.11 -1.21
CA ILE A 118 -7.17 15.61 -2.12
C ILE A 118 -7.68 16.95 -1.63
N THR A 119 -7.32 18.02 -2.36
CA THR A 119 -7.73 19.42 -2.05
C THR A 119 -7.79 20.27 -3.31
N PRO A 120 -8.84 21.09 -3.52
CA PRO A 120 -8.91 22.03 -4.63
C PRO A 120 -8.05 23.28 -4.41
N LEU A 121 -7.55 23.49 -3.17
CA LEU A 121 -6.77 24.69 -2.80
C LEU A 121 -5.37 24.60 -3.39
N GLU A 122 -5.09 25.42 -4.40
CA GLU A 122 -3.81 25.42 -5.12
C GLU A 122 -2.61 25.69 -4.20
N ASP A 123 -2.73 26.65 -3.27
CA ASP A 123 -1.67 26.96 -2.32
C ASP A 123 -1.31 25.76 -1.43
N GLN A 124 -2.29 24.94 -1.07
CA GLN A 124 -2.06 23.74 -0.28
C GLN A 124 -1.37 22.64 -1.13
N ARG A 125 -1.74 22.50 -2.39
CA ARG A 125 -1.05 21.55 -3.30
C ARG A 125 0.38 22.00 -3.56
N ARG A 126 0.62 23.30 -3.78
CA ARG A 126 1.97 23.86 -3.93
C ARG A 126 2.83 23.61 -2.69
N LEU A 127 2.30 23.85 -1.48
CA LEU A 127 2.99 23.53 -0.22
C LEU A 127 3.36 22.05 -0.13
N LEU A 128 2.42 21.18 -0.50
CA LEU A 128 2.67 19.74 -0.54
C LEU A 128 3.82 19.40 -1.51
N GLU A 129 3.80 19.96 -2.72
CA GLU A 129 4.85 19.74 -3.72
C GLU A 129 6.24 20.22 -3.24
N GLU A 130 6.32 21.37 -2.56
CA GLU A 130 7.56 21.86 -1.96
C GLU A 130 8.09 20.90 -0.89
N ILE A 131 7.21 20.37 -0.01
CA ILE A 131 7.58 19.40 1.00
C ILE A 131 8.06 18.10 0.34
N LEU A 132 7.32 17.57 -0.61
CA LEU A 132 7.69 16.35 -1.34
C LEU A 132 9.01 16.54 -2.08
N GLY A 133 9.18 17.66 -2.80
CA GLY A 133 10.41 17.99 -3.52
C GLY A 133 11.64 18.02 -2.60
N HIS A 134 11.52 18.62 -1.40
CA HIS A 134 12.60 18.63 -0.42
C HIS A 134 13.05 17.21 -0.01
N TRP A 135 12.09 16.31 0.23
CA TRP A 135 12.39 14.98 0.77
C TRP A 135 12.68 13.93 -0.29
N THR A 136 12.14 14.04 -1.52
CA THR A 136 12.29 13.03 -2.58
C THR A 136 13.34 13.39 -3.62
N GLN A 137 13.64 14.68 -3.81
CA GLN A 137 14.59 15.17 -4.81
C GLN A 137 15.69 16.06 -4.19
N GLY A 138 15.41 16.69 -3.07
CA GLY A 138 16.28 17.65 -2.41
C GLY A 138 17.23 17.05 -1.36
N PRO A 139 17.78 17.91 -0.48
CA PRO A 139 18.73 17.50 0.58
C PRO A 139 18.15 16.46 1.55
N GLY A 140 16.85 16.49 1.80
CA GLY A 140 16.16 15.57 2.71
C GLY A 140 16.31 14.11 2.31
N LYS A 141 16.34 13.81 1.01
CA LYS A 141 16.53 12.46 0.47
C LYS A 141 17.78 11.77 1.02
N ARG A 142 18.90 12.48 1.04
CA ARG A 142 20.17 11.95 1.52
C ARG A 142 20.23 11.81 3.05
N SER A 143 19.51 12.69 3.76
CA SER A 143 19.51 12.68 5.22
C SER A 143 18.59 11.60 5.82
N ASN A 144 17.52 11.22 5.13
CA ASN A 144 16.58 10.20 5.61
C ASN A 144 15.94 9.40 4.45
N PRO A 145 16.60 8.32 3.99
CA PRO A 145 16.10 7.48 2.90
C PRO A 145 14.72 6.84 3.17
N HIS A 146 14.40 6.48 4.41
CA HIS A 146 13.10 5.91 4.76
C HIS A 146 11.96 6.92 4.64
N ARG A 147 12.27 8.21 4.85
CA ARG A 147 11.29 9.28 4.63
C ARG A 147 11.08 9.54 3.14
N ASP A 148 12.13 9.49 2.34
CA ASP A 148 12.03 9.54 0.87
C ASP A 148 11.11 8.42 0.35
N GLU A 149 11.34 7.18 0.79
CA GLU A 149 10.51 6.04 0.40
C GLU A 149 9.03 6.25 0.77
N ALA A 150 8.74 6.68 1.99
CA ALA A 150 7.36 6.91 2.43
C ALA A 150 6.69 8.05 1.65
N LEU A 151 7.38 9.18 1.48
CA LEU A 151 6.82 10.34 0.79
C LEU A 151 6.73 10.16 -0.72
N SER A 152 7.47 9.24 -1.32
CA SER A 152 7.31 8.87 -2.73
C SER A 152 5.95 8.25 -3.08
N LEU A 153 5.19 7.79 -2.07
CA LEU A 153 3.82 7.30 -2.23
C LEU A 153 2.78 8.42 -2.31
N VAL A 154 3.15 9.65 -1.92
CA VAL A 154 2.21 10.77 -1.79
C VAL A 154 2.02 11.49 -3.11
N THR A 155 0.78 11.75 -3.48
CA THR A 155 0.41 12.57 -4.64
C THR A 155 -0.68 13.57 -4.24
N GLY A 156 -0.45 14.86 -4.54
CA GLY A 156 -1.46 15.91 -4.40
C GLY A 156 -2.42 15.90 -5.58
N LEU A 157 -3.73 15.91 -5.31
CA LEU A 157 -4.77 15.87 -6.33
C LEU A 157 -5.87 16.89 -6.02
N GLU A 158 -6.53 17.37 -7.07
CA GLU A 158 -7.52 18.43 -6.96
C GLU A 158 -8.87 17.93 -6.42
N CYS A 159 -9.30 16.74 -6.88
CA CYS A 159 -10.60 16.18 -6.55
C CYS A 159 -10.55 14.65 -6.45
N ILE A 160 -11.63 14.04 -5.99
CA ILE A 160 -11.78 12.58 -5.85
C ILE A 160 -11.70 11.89 -7.21
N GLU A 161 -12.28 12.48 -8.24
CA GLU A 161 -12.28 11.96 -9.61
C GLU A 161 -10.85 11.83 -10.15
N SER A 162 -9.99 12.82 -9.85
CA SER A 162 -8.57 12.76 -10.21
C SER A 162 -7.86 11.60 -9.50
N ALA A 163 -8.22 11.31 -8.24
CA ALA A 163 -7.67 10.17 -7.51
C ALA A 163 -8.15 8.83 -8.12
N ILE A 164 -9.41 8.73 -8.50
CA ILE A 164 -9.96 7.56 -9.19
C ILE A 164 -9.24 7.34 -10.52
N ALA A 165 -9.08 8.39 -11.32
CA ALA A 165 -8.38 8.33 -12.61
C ALA A 165 -6.93 7.87 -12.43
N HIS A 166 -6.22 8.39 -11.44
CA HIS A 166 -4.84 8.04 -11.16
C HIS A 166 -4.69 6.57 -10.68
N VAL A 167 -5.62 6.06 -9.86
CA VAL A 167 -5.64 4.63 -9.49
C VAL A 167 -5.89 3.77 -10.72
N ARG A 168 -6.83 4.13 -11.57
CA ARG A 168 -7.15 3.40 -12.80
C ARG A 168 -5.95 3.35 -13.75
N GLU A 169 -5.26 4.46 -13.94
CA GLU A 169 -4.04 4.52 -14.77
C GLU A 169 -2.95 3.58 -14.24
N ARG A 170 -2.71 3.60 -12.91
CA ARG A 170 -1.65 2.79 -12.27
C ARG A 170 -1.97 1.30 -12.21
N SER A 171 -3.23 0.94 -12.03
CA SER A 171 -3.66 -0.46 -11.81
C SER A 171 -4.24 -1.13 -13.06
N GLY A 172 -4.61 -0.35 -14.06
CA GLY A 172 -5.32 -0.83 -15.25
C GLY A 172 -6.79 -1.18 -14.98
N GLN A 173 -7.32 -0.88 -13.78
CA GLN A 173 -8.68 -1.26 -13.37
C GLN A 173 -9.37 -0.12 -12.62
N GLU A 174 -10.70 -0.09 -12.71
CA GLU A 174 -11.55 0.83 -11.95
C GLU A 174 -11.53 0.46 -10.45
N PRO A 175 -11.20 1.40 -9.54
CA PRO A 175 -11.16 1.08 -8.12
C PRO A 175 -12.55 0.95 -7.50
N LEU A 176 -12.66 0.09 -6.49
CA LEU A 176 -13.77 0.15 -5.54
C LEU A 176 -13.56 1.33 -4.61
N ILE A 177 -14.53 2.27 -4.58
CA ILE A 177 -14.48 3.41 -3.69
C ILE A 177 -15.09 3.04 -2.34
N VAL A 178 -14.35 3.30 -1.26
CA VAL A 178 -14.78 3.03 0.12
C VAL A 178 -14.60 4.27 0.98
N GLY A 179 -15.68 4.97 1.24
CA GLY A 179 -15.69 6.08 2.20
C GLY A 179 -15.70 5.58 3.66
N THR A 180 -15.03 6.33 4.54
CA THR A 180 -15.09 6.07 5.98
C THR A 180 -15.94 7.14 6.67
N ALA A 181 -16.86 6.73 7.52
CA ALA A 181 -17.70 7.64 8.28
C ALA A 181 -17.96 7.10 9.68
N ALA A 182 -17.79 7.94 10.70
CA ALA A 182 -18.12 7.60 12.08
C ALA A 182 -19.64 7.64 12.35
N ARG A 183 -20.35 8.57 11.72
CA ARG A 183 -21.78 8.85 12.01
C ARG A 183 -22.66 9.03 10.77
N PHE A 184 -22.10 9.41 9.64
CA PHE A 184 -22.86 9.70 8.42
C PHE A 184 -22.80 8.53 7.45
N ARG A 185 -23.99 8.15 6.94
CA ARG A 185 -24.13 7.17 5.86
C ARG A 185 -24.95 7.78 4.75
N PRO A 186 -24.40 7.97 3.54
CA PRO A 186 -25.17 8.42 2.40
C PRO A 186 -26.35 7.50 2.14
N LYS A 187 -27.50 8.05 1.76
CA LYS A 187 -28.65 7.24 1.33
C LYS A 187 -28.23 6.40 0.12
N GLY A 188 -28.47 5.09 0.21
CA GLY A 188 -28.12 4.15 -0.88
C GLY A 188 -26.70 3.57 -0.79
N ALA A 189 -25.80 4.09 0.07
CA ALA A 189 -24.50 3.50 0.26
C ALA A 189 -24.58 2.16 0.98
N ALA A 190 -23.98 1.13 0.40
CA ALA A 190 -23.86 -0.18 1.02
C ALA A 190 -22.77 -0.15 2.09
N THR A 191 -23.13 -0.51 3.33
CA THR A 191 -22.11 -0.71 4.39
C THR A 191 -21.41 -2.04 4.16
N ARG A 192 -20.08 -2.02 4.16
CA ARG A 192 -19.22 -3.21 4.02
C ARG A 192 -18.34 -3.39 5.23
N GLY A 193 -18.22 -4.63 5.72
CA GLY A 193 -17.25 -4.98 6.75
C GLY A 193 -15.83 -5.11 6.17
N PHE A 194 -14.83 -5.09 7.04
CA PHE A 194 -13.42 -5.21 6.63
C PHE A 194 -13.11 -6.49 5.85
N SER A 195 -13.76 -7.62 6.18
CA SER A 195 -13.59 -8.88 5.43
C SER A 195 -13.96 -8.74 3.96
N ARG A 196 -15.04 -8.04 3.64
CA ARG A 196 -15.46 -7.79 2.26
C ARG A 196 -14.52 -6.87 1.50
N ILE A 197 -13.88 -5.94 2.21
CA ILE A 197 -12.84 -5.08 1.60
C ILE A 197 -11.60 -5.90 1.34
N ALA A 198 -11.21 -6.79 2.27
CA ALA A 198 -10.07 -7.70 2.08
C ALA A 198 -10.26 -8.67 0.90
N GLU A 199 -11.48 -9.19 0.71
CA GLU A 199 -11.84 -10.00 -0.46
C GLU A 199 -11.69 -9.17 -1.76
N ALA A 200 -12.23 -7.95 -1.79
CA ALA A 200 -12.17 -7.08 -2.96
C ALA A 200 -10.72 -6.71 -3.34
N LEU A 201 -9.82 -6.56 -2.37
CA LEU A 201 -8.39 -6.25 -2.60
C LEU A 201 -7.65 -7.35 -3.37
N GLN A 202 -8.15 -8.59 -3.37
CA GLN A 202 -7.57 -9.69 -4.15
C GLN A 202 -7.97 -9.61 -5.63
N GLU A 203 -9.09 -8.97 -5.93
CA GLU A 203 -9.67 -8.93 -7.27
C GLU A 203 -9.43 -7.60 -8.00
N ARG A 204 -9.43 -6.48 -7.26
CA ARG A 204 -9.38 -5.13 -7.82
C ARG A 204 -8.81 -4.10 -6.86
N PRO A 205 -8.33 -2.94 -7.35
CA PRO A 205 -7.89 -1.86 -6.50
C PRO A 205 -9.05 -1.31 -5.64
N VAL A 206 -8.71 -0.88 -4.42
CA VAL A 206 -9.63 -0.21 -3.50
C VAL A 206 -9.07 1.16 -3.16
N LEU A 207 -9.82 2.22 -3.44
CA LEU A 207 -9.52 3.58 -3.00
C LEU A 207 -10.32 3.87 -1.73
N ARG A 208 -9.63 3.92 -0.59
CA ARG A 208 -10.25 4.22 0.71
C ARG A 208 -10.13 5.71 1.00
N LEU A 209 -11.28 6.38 1.13
CA LEU A 209 -11.38 7.80 1.40
C LEU A 209 -11.60 8.08 2.89
N PHE A 210 -10.80 8.99 3.42
CA PHE A 210 -10.93 9.53 4.77
C PHE A 210 -11.20 11.03 4.67
N GLY A 211 -12.24 11.50 5.34
CA GLY A 211 -12.53 12.93 5.47
C GLY A 211 -11.83 13.54 6.67
N THR A 212 -11.18 14.68 6.47
CA THR A 212 -10.71 15.55 7.56
C THR A 212 -11.89 16.28 8.20
N GLY A 213 -11.64 17.19 9.14
CA GLY A 213 -12.68 17.96 9.81
C GLY A 213 -13.71 17.09 10.54
N HIS A 214 -14.97 17.17 10.16
CA HIS A 214 -16.06 16.37 10.71
C HIS A 214 -16.52 15.23 9.80
N GLY A 215 -15.66 14.80 8.86
CA GLY A 215 -15.87 13.69 7.94
C GLY A 215 -16.22 14.13 6.52
N LEU A 216 -16.38 13.16 5.63
CA LEU A 216 -16.75 13.39 4.25
C LEU A 216 -18.12 14.09 4.15
N ALA A 217 -18.21 15.08 3.29
CA ALA A 217 -19.50 15.69 2.95
C ALA A 217 -20.31 14.76 2.02
N PRO A 218 -21.65 14.93 1.95
CA PRO A 218 -22.49 14.09 1.06
C PRO A 218 -22.07 14.11 -0.41
N GLU A 219 -21.50 15.21 -0.87
CA GLU A 219 -21.04 15.40 -2.24
C GLU A 219 -19.78 14.59 -2.57
N ALA A 220 -19.12 14.04 -1.55
CA ALA A 220 -17.95 13.16 -1.73
C ALA A 220 -18.35 11.68 -1.99
N ALA A 221 -19.65 11.38 -2.04
CA ALA A 221 -20.19 10.01 -2.10
C ALA A 221 -20.57 9.57 -3.52
#